data_3e40ac30e433647e2d4aacd9e3def51d
#
_entry.id   3e40ac30e433647e2d4aacd9e3def51d
#
_cell.length_a   1.000
_cell.length_b   1.000
_cell.length_c   1.000
_cell.angle_alpha   90.00
_cell.angle_beta   90.00
_cell.angle_gamma   90.00
#
_symmetry.space_group_name_H-M   'P 1'
#
loop_
_entity.id
_entity.type
_entity.pdbx_description
1 polymer ?
#
loop_
_entity_poly.entity_id
_entity_poly.type
_entity_poly.pdbx_seq_one_letter_code
_entity_poly.pdbx_strand_id
1 'polypeptide(L)'
;LGDVYKRQIYWPIMLMALGVPLPKQIFGHPWLIQNDGKMSKSKGNVMYADDMVRLFGVDAVRFFVLHEMPFENDGIISWELVVERINSELANTLGNLVNRTISMSNKYFGGVVTNTGVIEEVDEDLKNVVLNCRIKVAECMDKLKVADAISEIFTLFKRCNKYIDETMPWALAKDETKQDRLNTVLYNLVESIVIGASLLEPYMPDTSVKILNQLNAAKRKVTELGRFGLYPSGNKVTETPEILFARLDVKEVMAEVAKFAPPVEETIYEKAKKQKEEKENSEEKKKMKQAEAKVAALNNDPSVLNKQQITIEEFEKMQLMIGEIIACEEVQNSRKLLCSQVKFGENNVKQIVSGIKGSYSPEEMVGKRVVAIVNLKPCKLAGVVSEGMLLCAEDAEGNLSLLTTEKNLPGGSFIS
;
A
#
# COMPACT_ATOMS: atom_id res chain seq x y z
N LEU A 1 -25.65 14.46 14.96
CA LEU A 1 -26.98 15.05 14.68
C LEU A 1 -26.89 16.54 14.33
N GLY A 2 -26.17 17.38 15.10
CA GLY A 2 -26.10 18.84 14.85
C GLY A 2 -25.55 19.23 13.47
N ASP A 3 -24.63 18.46 12.92
CA ASP A 3 -24.06 18.70 11.60
C ASP A 3 -25.01 18.37 10.44
N VAL A 4 -25.89 17.40 10.64
CA VAL A 4 -26.92 17.02 9.66
C VAL A 4 -27.92 18.17 9.52
N TYR A 5 -28.42 18.71 10.63
CA TYR A 5 -29.35 19.86 10.62
C TYR A 5 -28.75 21.11 9.99
N LYS A 6 -27.46 21.41 10.25
CA LYS A 6 -26.77 22.55 9.63
C LYS A 6 -26.76 22.45 8.12
N ARG A 7 -26.38 21.29 7.56
CA ARG A 7 -26.24 21.10 6.12
C ARG A 7 -27.55 20.86 5.40
N GLN A 8 -28.50 20.14 6.01
CA GLN A 8 -29.76 19.79 5.34
C GLN A 8 -30.87 20.80 5.52
N ILE A 9 -30.86 21.58 6.60
CA ILE A 9 -31.94 22.49 6.95
C ILE A 9 -31.46 23.94 6.96
N TYR A 10 -30.57 24.33 7.90
CA TYR A 10 -30.22 25.72 8.10
C TYR A 10 -29.50 26.34 6.90
N TRP A 11 -28.52 25.67 6.31
CA TRP A 11 -27.82 26.20 5.16
C TRP A 11 -28.71 26.34 3.92
N PRO A 12 -29.52 25.36 3.52
CA PRO A 12 -30.51 25.56 2.45
C PRO A 12 -31.48 26.70 2.70
N ILE A 13 -32.02 26.86 3.93
CA ILE A 13 -32.91 27.98 4.28
C ILE A 13 -32.20 29.33 4.11
N MET A 14 -30.94 29.45 4.54
CA MET A 14 -30.16 30.68 4.37
C MET A 14 -29.94 31.00 2.88
N LEU A 15 -29.62 30.00 2.05
CA LEU A 15 -29.45 30.18 0.61
C LEU A 15 -30.78 30.65 -0.05
N MET A 16 -31.89 30.03 0.33
CA MET A 16 -33.23 30.44 -0.15
C MET A 16 -33.59 31.88 0.25
N ALA A 17 -33.30 32.27 1.50
CA ALA A 17 -33.53 33.63 2.00
C ALA A 17 -32.68 34.68 1.27
N LEU A 18 -31.45 34.26 0.80
CA LEU A 18 -30.58 35.12 0.02
C LEU A 18 -30.95 35.15 -1.48
N GLY A 19 -31.93 34.36 -1.93
CA GLY A 19 -32.27 34.21 -3.34
C GLY A 19 -31.19 33.50 -4.19
N VAL A 20 -30.31 32.74 -3.54
CA VAL A 20 -29.21 31.99 -4.20
C VAL A 20 -29.69 30.57 -4.53
N PRO A 21 -29.33 30.02 -5.71
CA PRO A 21 -29.66 28.64 -6.07
C PRO A 21 -29.15 27.64 -5.03
N LEU A 22 -29.93 26.62 -4.72
CA LEU A 22 -29.49 25.53 -3.86
C LEU A 22 -28.41 24.68 -4.56
N PRO A 23 -27.45 24.14 -3.78
CA PRO A 23 -26.46 23.22 -4.33
C PRO A 23 -27.14 21.95 -4.88
N LYS A 24 -26.68 21.49 -6.03
CA LYS A 24 -27.17 20.22 -6.63
C LYS A 24 -26.66 19.00 -5.88
N GLN A 25 -25.50 19.12 -5.25
CA GLN A 25 -24.86 18.07 -4.48
C GLN A 25 -24.06 18.68 -3.33
N ILE A 26 -24.10 18.03 -2.18
CA ILE A 26 -23.25 18.35 -1.02
C ILE A 26 -22.33 17.15 -0.82
N PHE A 27 -21.04 17.43 -0.84
CA PHE A 27 -20.01 16.41 -0.63
C PHE A 27 -19.29 16.68 0.68
N GLY A 28 -19.20 15.68 1.55
CA GLY A 28 -18.45 15.72 2.79
C GLY A 28 -17.21 14.83 2.71
N HIS A 29 -16.11 15.32 3.23
CA HIS A 29 -14.89 14.53 3.38
C HIS A 29 -14.65 14.17 4.85
N PRO A 30 -13.89 13.09 5.16
CA PRO A 30 -13.53 12.69 6.51
C PRO A 30 -12.62 13.70 7.22
N TRP A 31 -12.23 13.37 8.44
CA TRP A 31 -11.33 14.19 9.24
C TRP A 31 -9.87 13.94 8.90
N LEU A 32 -9.05 14.98 9.08
CA LEU A 32 -7.61 14.84 9.27
C LEU A 32 -7.36 14.70 10.78
N ILE A 33 -6.77 13.59 11.16
CA ILE A 33 -6.45 13.26 12.56
C ILE A 33 -4.95 13.03 12.72
N GLN A 34 -4.43 13.24 13.92
CA GLN A 34 -3.11 12.76 14.29
C GLN A 34 -3.19 11.35 14.92
N ASN A 35 -2.04 10.70 15.11
CA ASN A 35 -1.97 9.34 15.67
C ASN A 35 -2.70 9.21 17.01
N ASP A 36 -2.79 10.30 17.80
CA ASP A 36 -3.48 10.39 19.06
C ASP A 36 -4.96 10.83 18.95
N GLY A 37 -5.47 10.94 17.72
CA GLY A 37 -6.85 11.28 17.40
C GLY A 37 -7.04 12.71 16.90
N LYS A 38 -8.19 13.33 17.25
CA LYS A 38 -8.59 14.63 16.74
C LYS A 38 -7.62 15.74 17.16
N MET A 39 -7.14 16.53 16.17
CA MET A 39 -6.37 17.74 16.42
C MET A 39 -7.16 18.77 17.25
N SER A 40 -6.52 19.34 18.26
CA SER A 40 -7.11 20.35 19.14
C SER A 40 -6.07 21.37 19.56
N LYS A 41 -6.46 22.67 19.52
CA LYS A 41 -5.58 23.75 19.99
C LYS A 41 -5.21 23.60 21.47
N SER A 42 -6.15 23.08 22.29
CA SER A 42 -5.90 22.85 23.72
C SER A 42 -4.93 21.70 24.00
N LYS A 43 -4.80 20.77 23.07
CA LYS A 43 -3.80 19.70 23.15
C LYS A 43 -2.44 20.08 22.56
N GLY A 44 -2.33 21.20 21.85
CA GLY A 44 -1.13 21.64 21.17
C GLY A 44 -0.70 20.78 19.98
N ASN A 45 -1.55 19.85 19.54
CA ASN A 45 -1.24 18.90 18.46
C ASN A 45 -1.77 19.33 17.09
N VAL A 46 -1.97 20.64 16.87
CA VAL A 46 -2.45 21.15 15.58
C VAL A 46 -1.27 21.36 14.63
N MET A 47 -1.33 20.73 13.46
CA MET A 47 -0.43 21.04 12.35
C MET A 47 -1.07 22.17 11.52
N TYR A 48 -0.43 23.34 11.49
CA TYR A 48 -0.92 24.47 10.72
C TYR A 48 -0.40 24.40 9.27
N ALA A 49 -1.28 24.74 8.33
CA ALA A 49 -0.95 24.73 6.90
C ALA A 49 0.22 25.68 6.59
N ASP A 50 0.29 26.85 7.26
CA ASP A 50 1.35 27.83 7.08
C ASP A 50 2.72 27.27 7.47
N ASP A 51 2.80 26.47 8.55
CA ASP A 51 4.04 25.82 8.97
C ASP A 51 4.47 24.73 7.98
N MET A 52 3.51 23.96 7.48
CA MET A 52 3.79 22.96 6.44
C MET A 52 4.29 23.63 5.15
N VAL A 53 3.64 24.70 4.70
CA VAL A 53 4.04 25.43 3.50
C VAL A 53 5.43 26.05 3.66
N ARG A 54 5.76 26.58 4.83
CA ARG A 54 7.09 27.13 5.13
C ARG A 54 8.18 26.06 5.03
N LEU A 55 7.92 24.83 5.49
CA LEU A 55 8.90 23.74 5.49
C LEU A 55 9.01 23.04 4.13
N PHE A 56 7.89 22.85 3.44
CA PHE A 56 7.82 21.93 2.29
C PHE A 56 7.43 22.61 0.97
N GLY A 57 6.94 23.84 1.03
CA GLY A 57 6.36 24.55 -0.13
C GLY A 57 4.91 24.15 -0.41
N VAL A 58 4.21 25.00 -1.16
CA VAL A 58 2.76 24.90 -1.42
C VAL A 58 2.40 23.59 -2.10
N ASP A 59 3.09 23.24 -3.19
CA ASP A 59 2.74 22.08 -4.00
C ASP A 59 2.95 20.74 -3.27
N ALA A 60 3.99 20.64 -2.43
CA ALA A 60 4.21 19.45 -1.62
C ALA A 60 3.10 19.27 -0.56
N VAL A 61 2.66 20.37 0.05
CA VAL A 61 1.53 20.33 1.00
C VAL A 61 0.23 20.00 0.30
N ARG A 62 -0.05 20.59 -0.87
CA ARG A 62 -1.23 20.25 -1.69
C ARG A 62 -1.24 18.77 -2.07
N PHE A 63 -0.10 18.27 -2.58
CA PHE A 63 0.04 16.84 -2.89
C PHE A 63 -0.29 15.99 -1.67
N PHE A 64 0.35 16.26 -0.52
CA PHE A 64 0.18 15.46 0.68
C PHE A 64 -1.29 15.43 1.12
N VAL A 65 -1.91 16.61 1.30
CA VAL A 65 -3.29 16.69 1.77
C VAL A 65 -4.28 16.03 0.80
N LEU A 66 -4.10 16.21 -0.50
CA LEU A 66 -5.00 15.63 -1.51
C LEU A 66 -4.79 14.13 -1.71
N HIS A 67 -3.57 13.64 -1.48
CA HIS A 67 -3.21 12.22 -1.65
C HIS A 67 -3.54 11.39 -0.40
N GLU A 68 -3.27 11.90 0.80
CA GLU A 68 -3.44 11.15 2.06
C GLU A 68 -4.84 11.28 2.68
N MET A 69 -5.77 11.96 2.00
CA MET A 69 -7.17 12.06 2.43
C MET A 69 -8.08 11.21 1.54
N PRO A 70 -8.17 9.89 1.75
CA PRO A 70 -9.19 9.09 1.10
C PRO A 70 -10.56 9.53 1.60
N PHE A 71 -11.54 9.67 0.69
CA PHE A 71 -12.87 10.15 1.08
C PHE A 71 -13.71 9.15 1.88
N GLU A 72 -13.25 7.93 2.00
CA GLU A 72 -13.96 6.83 2.66
C GLU A 72 -13.58 6.71 4.15
N ASN A 73 -12.39 7.19 4.53
CA ASN A 73 -11.85 7.04 5.88
C ASN A 73 -11.14 8.31 6.34
N ASP A 74 -10.96 8.48 7.66
CA ASP A 74 -10.17 9.56 8.21
C ASP A 74 -8.70 9.46 7.76
N GLY A 75 -8.12 10.58 7.38
CA GLY A 75 -6.72 10.70 7.01
C GLY A 75 -5.83 10.92 8.23
N ILE A 76 -4.73 10.19 8.31
CA ILE A 76 -3.73 10.40 9.35
C ILE A 76 -2.65 11.35 8.84
N ILE A 77 -2.28 12.33 9.68
CA ILE A 77 -1.21 13.28 9.38
C ILE A 77 -0.17 13.27 10.50
N SER A 78 1.10 13.16 10.13
CA SER A 78 2.26 13.40 11.00
C SER A 78 3.40 14.04 10.20
N TRP A 79 4.33 14.70 10.87
CA TRP A 79 5.49 15.32 10.21
C TRP A 79 6.36 14.28 9.50
N GLU A 80 6.55 13.12 10.13
CA GLU A 80 7.30 12.01 9.57
C GLU A 80 6.64 11.46 8.30
N LEU A 81 5.32 11.32 8.31
CA LEU A 81 4.56 10.84 7.14
C LEU A 81 4.65 11.84 5.98
N VAL A 82 4.59 13.14 6.26
CA VAL A 82 4.78 14.18 5.23
C VAL A 82 6.17 14.05 4.58
N VAL A 83 7.22 13.92 5.40
CA VAL A 83 8.60 13.75 4.89
C VAL A 83 8.74 12.46 4.10
N GLU A 84 8.17 11.35 4.57
CA GLU A 84 8.18 10.06 3.87
C GLU A 84 7.53 10.18 2.49
N ARG A 85 6.35 10.79 2.40
CA ARG A 85 5.63 10.95 1.12
C ARG A 85 6.36 11.88 0.16
N ILE A 86 6.91 12.99 0.65
CA ILE A 86 7.72 13.87 -0.19
C ILE A 86 8.94 13.13 -0.73
N ASN A 87 9.64 12.38 0.11
CA ASN A 87 10.82 11.64 -0.32
C ASN A 87 10.49 10.51 -1.31
N SER A 88 9.46 9.70 -1.03
CA SER A 88 9.13 8.54 -1.85
C SER A 88 8.47 8.92 -3.17
N GLU A 89 7.47 9.78 -3.15
CA GLU A 89 6.68 10.08 -4.33
C GLU A 89 7.23 11.31 -5.08
N LEU A 90 7.48 12.43 -4.40
CA LEU A 90 7.87 13.66 -5.07
C LEU A 90 9.36 13.66 -5.45
N ALA A 91 10.26 13.36 -4.54
CA ALA A 91 11.70 13.38 -4.83
C ALA A 91 12.14 12.15 -5.65
N ASN A 92 11.81 10.93 -5.19
CA ASN A 92 12.30 9.71 -5.83
C ASN A 92 11.51 9.35 -7.09
N THR A 93 10.17 9.42 -7.08
CA THR A 93 9.36 9.01 -8.25
C THR A 93 9.34 10.12 -9.30
N LEU A 94 8.87 11.32 -8.97
CA LEU A 94 8.69 12.41 -9.94
C LEU A 94 9.98 13.17 -10.22
N GLY A 95 10.63 13.71 -9.18
CA GLY A 95 11.81 14.54 -9.31
C GLY A 95 12.96 13.81 -9.98
N ASN A 96 13.24 12.57 -9.55
CA ASN A 96 14.28 11.75 -10.14
C ASN A 96 13.98 11.38 -11.60
N LEU A 97 12.70 11.06 -11.95
CA LEU A 97 12.31 10.78 -13.33
C LEU A 97 12.62 11.96 -14.25
N VAL A 98 12.17 13.16 -13.90
CA VAL A 98 12.37 14.38 -14.71
C VAL A 98 13.87 14.68 -14.84
N ASN A 99 14.60 14.67 -13.73
CA ASN A 99 16.04 14.96 -13.73
C ASN A 99 16.83 13.93 -14.55
N ARG A 100 16.56 12.61 -14.38
CA ARG A 100 17.23 11.55 -15.16
C ARG A 100 16.96 11.70 -16.65
N THR A 101 15.72 11.97 -17.03
CA THR A 101 15.32 12.11 -18.45
C THR A 101 16.05 13.29 -19.10
N ILE A 102 16.05 14.46 -18.46
CA ILE A 102 16.74 15.66 -18.96
C ILE A 102 18.26 15.44 -19.00
N SER A 103 18.83 14.86 -17.93
CA SER A 103 20.28 14.60 -17.85
C SER A 103 20.75 13.62 -18.93
N MET A 104 19.97 12.57 -19.22
CA MET A 104 20.27 11.62 -20.30
C MET A 104 20.13 12.30 -21.67
N SER A 105 19.11 13.12 -21.90
CA SER A 105 18.93 13.87 -23.15
C SER A 105 20.11 14.82 -23.38
N ASN A 106 20.55 15.54 -22.37
CA ASN A 106 21.71 16.42 -22.46
C ASN A 106 23.01 15.62 -22.71
N LYS A 107 23.22 14.54 -21.98
CA LYS A 107 24.44 13.73 -22.07
C LYS A 107 24.62 13.08 -23.42
N TYR A 108 23.57 12.57 -24.01
CA TYR A 108 23.66 11.74 -25.23
C TYR A 108 23.40 12.52 -26.51
N PHE A 109 22.55 13.56 -26.46
CA PHE A 109 22.13 14.31 -27.65
C PHE A 109 22.17 15.84 -27.45
N GLY A 110 22.93 16.35 -26.49
CA GLY A 110 23.03 17.80 -26.24
C GLY A 110 21.68 18.45 -25.89
N GLY A 111 20.76 17.68 -25.33
CA GLY A 111 19.43 18.12 -24.94
C GLY A 111 18.37 18.03 -26.05
N VAL A 112 18.75 17.71 -27.26
CA VAL A 112 17.82 17.58 -28.40
C VAL A 112 17.08 16.22 -28.29
N VAL A 113 15.75 16.27 -28.35
CA VAL A 113 14.88 15.08 -28.23
C VAL A 113 14.18 14.83 -29.57
N THR A 114 14.54 13.75 -30.24
CA THR A 114 14.08 13.44 -31.59
C THR A 114 13.28 12.12 -31.60
N ASN A 115 12.15 12.13 -32.28
CA ASN A 115 11.41 10.91 -32.56
C ASN A 115 11.93 10.27 -33.86
N THR A 116 12.68 9.19 -33.72
CA THR A 116 13.20 8.43 -34.87
C THR A 116 12.33 7.27 -35.31
N GLY A 117 11.27 6.96 -34.54
CA GLY A 117 10.27 5.96 -34.92
C GLY A 117 10.71 4.49 -34.78
N VAL A 118 11.84 4.21 -34.10
CA VAL A 118 12.29 2.82 -33.82
C VAL A 118 11.51 2.29 -32.62
N ILE A 119 10.45 1.52 -32.91
CA ILE A 119 9.47 1.05 -31.92
C ILE A 119 9.79 -0.38 -31.49
N GLU A 120 9.62 -0.68 -30.19
CA GLU A 120 9.64 -2.01 -29.61
C GLU A 120 8.36 -2.24 -28.77
N GLU A 121 8.07 -3.50 -28.41
CA GLU A 121 6.86 -3.89 -27.67
C GLU A 121 6.71 -3.13 -26.33
N VAL A 122 7.81 -2.88 -25.65
CA VAL A 122 7.82 -2.12 -24.36
C VAL A 122 7.32 -0.68 -24.52
N ASP A 123 7.42 -0.09 -25.72
CA ASP A 123 6.93 1.27 -26.01
C ASP A 123 5.40 1.31 -26.05
N GLU A 124 4.79 0.27 -26.62
CA GLU A 124 3.33 0.18 -26.69
C GLU A 124 2.71 -0.01 -25.30
N ASP A 125 3.35 -0.77 -24.42
CA ASP A 125 2.93 -0.89 -23.02
C ASP A 125 3.02 0.45 -22.29
N LEU A 126 4.12 1.20 -22.44
CA LEU A 126 4.23 2.56 -21.91
C LEU A 126 3.12 3.47 -22.43
N LYS A 127 2.94 3.53 -23.74
CA LYS A 127 1.91 4.38 -24.37
C LYS A 127 0.51 4.03 -23.90
N ASN A 128 0.19 2.75 -23.76
CA ASN A 128 -1.10 2.28 -23.25
C ASN A 128 -1.35 2.80 -21.82
N VAL A 129 -0.38 2.70 -20.92
CA VAL A 129 -0.51 3.22 -19.55
C VAL A 129 -0.71 4.73 -19.58
N VAL A 130 0.09 5.48 -20.37
CA VAL A 130 0.03 6.94 -20.46
C VAL A 130 -1.31 7.43 -21.00
N LEU A 131 -1.81 6.83 -22.07
CA LEU A 131 -3.06 7.24 -22.71
C LEU A 131 -4.30 6.88 -21.88
N ASN A 132 -4.26 5.73 -21.18
CA ASN A 132 -5.33 5.32 -20.27
C ASN A 132 -5.36 6.13 -18.97
N CYS A 133 -4.24 6.74 -18.55
CA CYS A 133 -4.17 7.53 -17.34
C CYS A 133 -5.22 8.65 -17.31
N ARG A 134 -5.39 9.38 -18.42
CA ARG A 134 -6.44 10.43 -18.53
C ARG A 134 -7.84 9.89 -18.24
N ILE A 135 -8.17 8.70 -18.76
CA ILE A 135 -9.50 8.09 -18.61
C ILE A 135 -9.73 7.76 -17.14
N LYS A 136 -8.76 7.09 -16.53
CA LYS A 136 -8.82 6.71 -15.11
C LYS A 136 -8.88 7.92 -14.19
N VAL A 137 -8.07 8.96 -14.45
CA VAL A 137 -8.12 10.22 -13.69
C VAL A 137 -9.52 10.85 -13.79
N ALA A 138 -10.11 10.90 -14.98
CA ALA A 138 -11.47 11.44 -15.16
C ALA A 138 -12.51 10.62 -14.40
N GLU A 139 -12.45 9.29 -14.48
CA GLU A 139 -13.37 8.39 -13.74
C GLU A 139 -13.26 8.55 -12.22
N CYS A 140 -12.04 8.74 -11.71
CA CYS A 140 -11.82 9.03 -10.30
C CYS A 140 -12.40 10.39 -9.90
N MET A 141 -12.14 11.43 -10.71
CA MET A 141 -12.63 12.79 -10.46
C MET A 141 -14.15 12.90 -10.55
N ASP A 142 -14.80 12.20 -11.47
CA ASP A 142 -16.26 12.14 -11.58
C ASP A 142 -16.91 11.55 -10.32
N LYS A 143 -16.17 10.69 -9.60
CA LYS A 143 -16.55 10.11 -8.30
C LYS A 143 -16.02 10.90 -7.10
N LEU A 144 -15.36 12.04 -7.34
CA LEU A 144 -14.69 12.87 -6.34
C LEU A 144 -13.57 12.15 -5.56
N LYS A 145 -13.00 11.06 -6.13
CA LYS A 145 -11.88 10.30 -5.56
C LYS A 145 -10.55 10.94 -5.94
N VAL A 146 -10.24 12.08 -5.31
CA VAL A 146 -9.07 12.90 -5.65
C VAL A 146 -7.76 12.17 -5.36
N ALA A 147 -7.65 11.46 -4.24
CA ALA A 147 -6.47 10.68 -3.88
C ALA A 147 -6.18 9.58 -4.93
N ASP A 148 -7.21 8.87 -5.38
CA ASP A 148 -7.09 7.84 -6.41
C ASP A 148 -6.67 8.46 -7.76
N ALA A 149 -7.21 9.63 -8.11
CA ALA A 149 -6.81 10.34 -9.33
C ALA A 149 -5.32 10.72 -9.34
N ILE A 150 -4.79 11.21 -8.22
CA ILE A 150 -3.36 11.49 -8.06
C ILE A 150 -2.54 10.20 -8.16
N SER A 151 -2.99 9.12 -7.52
CA SER A 151 -2.33 7.82 -7.56
C SER A 151 -2.23 7.25 -8.99
N GLU A 152 -3.26 7.45 -9.84
CA GLU A 152 -3.20 7.07 -11.25
C GLU A 152 -2.14 7.89 -12.03
N ILE A 153 -1.99 9.19 -11.75
CA ILE A 153 -0.94 10.01 -12.34
C ILE A 153 0.45 9.51 -11.90
N PHE A 154 0.62 9.17 -10.62
CA PHE A 154 1.88 8.63 -10.12
C PHE A 154 2.17 7.22 -10.65
N THR A 155 1.15 6.42 -10.96
CA THR A 155 1.29 5.15 -11.67
C THR A 155 1.91 5.34 -13.07
N LEU A 156 1.53 6.41 -13.79
CA LEU A 156 2.18 6.79 -15.05
C LEU A 156 3.67 7.09 -14.81
N PHE A 157 4.03 7.90 -13.83
CA PHE A 157 5.43 8.22 -13.53
C PHE A 157 6.24 7.00 -13.11
N LYS A 158 5.67 6.11 -12.30
CA LYS A 158 6.27 4.82 -11.92
C LYS A 158 6.50 3.94 -13.16
N ARG A 159 5.55 3.92 -14.10
CA ARG A 159 5.72 3.20 -15.38
C ARG A 159 6.86 3.79 -16.21
N CYS A 160 7.02 5.10 -16.25
CA CYS A 160 8.15 5.76 -16.92
C CYS A 160 9.50 5.36 -16.29
N ASN A 161 9.59 5.35 -14.95
CA ASN A 161 10.82 4.88 -14.27
C ASN A 161 11.12 3.42 -14.62
N LYS A 162 10.12 2.54 -14.60
CA LYS A 162 10.27 1.14 -15.00
C LYS A 162 10.72 1.01 -16.47
N TYR A 163 10.18 1.84 -17.36
CA TYR A 163 10.58 1.88 -18.77
C TYR A 163 12.05 2.27 -18.96
N ILE A 164 12.59 3.20 -18.14
CA ILE A 164 14.03 3.49 -18.14
C ILE A 164 14.84 2.24 -17.78
N ASP A 165 14.40 1.48 -16.78
CA ASP A 165 15.12 0.28 -16.33
C ASP A 165 15.02 -0.88 -17.34
N GLU A 166 13.88 -1.01 -18.02
CA GLU A 166 13.66 -2.02 -19.07
C GLU A 166 14.48 -1.72 -20.35
N THR A 167 14.50 -0.45 -20.77
CA THR A 167 15.18 -0.05 -22.02
C THR A 167 16.67 0.21 -21.85
N MET A 168 17.14 0.40 -20.60
CA MET A 168 18.55 0.62 -20.26
C MET A 168 19.25 1.65 -21.18
N PRO A 169 18.84 2.93 -21.21
CA PRO A 169 19.38 3.95 -22.11
C PRO A 169 20.91 4.06 -22.06
N TRP A 170 21.51 3.80 -20.90
CA TRP A 170 22.96 3.80 -20.72
C TRP A 170 23.67 2.64 -21.44
N ALA A 171 22.96 1.54 -21.71
CA ALA A 171 23.49 0.44 -22.52
C ALA A 171 23.31 0.73 -24.02
N LEU A 172 22.14 1.28 -24.42
CA LEU A 172 21.90 1.72 -25.80
C LEU A 172 22.91 2.79 -26.24
N ALA A 173 23.28 3.72 -25.36
CA ALA A 173 24.25 4.78 -25.63
C ALA A 173 25.67 4.29 -25.97
N LYS A 174 26.04 3.07 -25.61
CA LYS A 174 27.35 2.46 -25.90
C LYS A 174 27.43 1.86 -27.30
N ASP A 175 26.30 1.69 -27.96
CA ASP A 175 26.18 1.05 -29.26
C ASP A 175 25.77 2.10 -30.30
N GLU A 176 26.70 2.44 -31.20
CA GLU A 176 26.48 3.45 -32.23
C GLU A 176 25.32 3.07 -33.19
N THR A 177 25.03 1.80 -33.35
CA THR A 177 23.91 1.32 -34.21
C THR A 177 22.55 1.48 -33.55
N LYS A 178 22.51 1.77 -32.25
CA LYS A 178 21.26 1.90 -31.46
C LYS A 178 20.89 3.34 -31.11
N GLN A 179 21.54 4.33 -31.69
CA GLN A 179 21.29 5.74 -31.40
C GLN A 179 19.85 6.15 -31.71
N ASP A 180 19.26 5.66 -32.83
CA ASP A 180 17.87 5.93 -33.18
C ASP A 180 16.90 5.31 -32.18
N ARG A 181 17.21 4.12 -31.67
CA ARG A 181 16.43 3.51 -30.59
C ARG A 181 16.50 4.34 -29.31
N LEU A 182 17.69 4.79 -28.94
CA LEU A 182 17.89 5.65 -27.76
C LEU A 182 17.11 6.98 -27.88
N ASN A 183 17.11 7.60 -29.07
CA ASN A 183 16.32 8.80 -29.35
C ASN A 183 14.83 8.55 -29.14
N THR A 184 14.28 7.43 -29.67
CA THR A 184 12.86 7.05 -29.47
C THR A 184 12.55 6.86 -27.99
N VAL A 185 13.44 6.22 -27.23
CA VAL A 185 13.25 6.00 -25.78
C VAL A 185 13.16 7.32 -25.03
N LEU A 186 14.07 8.25 -25.28
CA LEU A 186 14.07 9.56 -24.63
C LEU A 186 12.85 10.41 -25.06
N TYR A 187 12.46 10.34 -26.33
CA TYR A 187 11.26 10.98 -26.82
C TYR A 187 10.00 10.48 -26.11
N ASN A 188 9.84 9.15 -25.98
CA ASN A 188 8.71 8.53 -25.30
C ASN A 188 8.64 8.95 -23.81
N LEU A 189 9.78 9.05 -23.15
CA LEU A 189 9.85 9.54 -21.75
C LEU A 189 9.41 10.99 -21.66
N VAL A 190 9.95 11.87 -22.49
CA VAL A 190 9.60 13.31 -22.49
C VAL A 190 8.12 13.50 -22.79
N GLU A 191 7.58 12.85 -23.81
CA GLU A 191 6.14 12.93 -24.14
C GLU A 191 5.27 12.45 -22.99
N SER A 192 5.64 11.33 -22.35
CA SER A 192 4.92 10.78 -21.19
C SER A 192 4.92 11.73 -20.01
N ILE A 193 6.08 12.36 -19.73
CA ILE A 193 6.22 13.34 -18.64
C ILE A 193 5.39 14.59 -18.93
N VAL A 194 5.34 15.07 -20.17
CA VAL A 194 4.51 16.23 -20.57
C VAL A 194 3.01 15.95 -20.34
N ILE A 195 2.54 14.76 -20.71
CA ILE A 195 1.16 14.33 -20.46
C ILE A 195 0.90 14.24 -18.95
N GLY A 196 1.76 13.57 -18.21
CA GLY A 196 1.65 13.42 -16.74
C GLY A 196 1.70 14.77 -16.01
N ALA A 197 2.60 15.68 -16.39
CA ALA A 197 2.69 17.03 -15.83
C ALA A 197 1.43 17.85 -16.10
N SER A 198 0.86 17.71 -17.30
CA SER A 198 -0.40 18.40 -17.66
C SER A 198 -1.59 17.89 -16.85
N LEU A 199 -1.64 16.57 -16.55
CA LEU A 199 -2.65 15.98 -15.65
C LEU A 199 -2.43 16.39 -14.19
N LEU A 200 -1.19 16.65 -13.80
CA LEU A 200 -0.81 17.00 -12.44
C LEU A 200 -1.14 18.47 -12.07
N GLU A 201 -1.29 19.33 -13.07
CA GLU A 201 -1.46 20.80 -12.86
C GLU A 201 -2.58 21.18 -11.88
N PRO A 202 -3.78 20.58 -11.88
CA PRO A 202 -4.83 20.95 -10.91
C PRO A 202 -4.43 20.68 -9.46
N TYR A 203 -3.51 19.76 -9.22
CA TYR A 203 -3.07 19.34 -7.90
C TYR A 203 -1.79 20.07 -7.46
N MET A 204 -0.84 20.23 -8.38
CA MET A 204 0.49 20.81 -8.15
C MET A 204 0.83 21.80 -9.27
N PRO A 205 0.20 22.99 -9.27
CA PRO A 205 0.29 23.93 -10.38
C PRO A 205 1.71 24.43 -10.66
N ASP A 206 2.47 24.79 -9.63
CA ASP A 206 3.83 25.34 -9.78
C ASP A 206 4.80 24.26 -10.27
N THR A 207 4.67 23.04 -9.76
CA THR A 207 5.47 21.88 -10.17
C THR A 207 5.22 21.51 -11.62
N SER A 208 3.95 21.51 -12.05
CA SER A 208 3.58 21.26 -13.44
C SER A 208 4.23 22.26 -14.39
N VAL A 209 4.16 23.56 -14.06
CA VAL A 209 4.79 24.63 -14.84
C VAL A 209 6.31 24.46 -14.89
N LYS A 210 6.96 24.14 -13.77
CA LYS A 210 8.42 23.91 -13.72
C LYS A 210 8.85 22.74 -14.59
N ILE A 211 8.11 21.62 -14.56
CA ILE A 211 8.38 20.45 -15.41
C ILE A 211 8.26 20.83 -16.89
N LEU A 212 7.15 21.45 -17.28
CA LEU A 212 6.90 21.82 -18.66
C LEU A 212 7.94 22.82 -19.19
N ASN A 213 8.36 23.80 -18.38
CA ASN A 213 9.41 24.74 -18.75
C ASN A 213 10.76 24.04 -18.95
N GLN A 214 11.14 23.12 -18.07
CA GLN A 214 12.38 22.35 -18.20
C GLN A 214 12.39 21.45 -19.45
N LEU A 215 11.24 20.97 -19.87
CA LEU A 215 11.09 20.19 -21.09
C LEU A 215 10.86 21.06 -22.34
N ASN A 216 10.81 22.39 -22.19
CA ASN A 216 10.45 23.32 -23.25
C ASN A 216 9.15 22.90 -23.96
N ALA A 217 8.12 22.56 -23.17
CA ALA A 217 6.87 22.02 -23.63
C ALA A 217 5.68 22.91 -23.23
N ALA A 218 4.69 23.01 -24.12
CA ALA A 218 3.41 23.60 -23.78
C ALA A 218 2.54 22.58 -23.02
N LYS A 219 1.71 23.08 -22.09
CA LYS A 219 0.70 22.28 -21.41
C LYS A 219 -0.28 21.69 -22.44
N ARG A 220 -0.62 20.43 -22.30
CA ARG A 220 -1.63 19.74 -23.13
C ARG A 220 -3.03 20.19 -22.74
N LYS A 221 -3.84 20.47 -23.75
CA LYS A 221 -5.29 20.63 -23.54
C LYS A 221 -5.93 19.29 -23.19
N VAL A 222 -7.05 19.31 -22.48
CA VAL A 222 -7.78 18.09 -22.09
C VAL A 222 -8.08 17.19 -23.30
N THR A 223 -8.39 17.80 -24.47
CA THR A 223 -8.65 17.09 -25.74
C THR A 223 -7.40 16.44 -26.36
N GLU A 224 -6.21 16.85 -25.95
CA GLU A 224 -4.92 16.38 -26.46
C GLU A 224 -4.29 15.31 -25.57
N LEU A 225 -4.72 15.18 -24.30
CA LEU A 225 -4.19 14.21 -23.33
C LEU A 225 -4.41 12.74 -23.73
N GLY A 226 -5.31 12.47 -24.65
CA GLY A 226 -5.53 11.14 -25.25
C GLY A 226 -4.72 10.88 -26.52
N ARG A 227 -3.72 11.71 -26.83
CA ARG A 227 -2.90 11.60 -28.04
C ARG A 227 -1.42 11.58 -27.64
N PHE A 228 -0.70 10.58 -28.13
CA PHE A 228 0.74 10.45 -27.94
C PHE A 228 1.50 10.96 -29.18
N GLY A 229 2.70 11.50 -28.97
CA GLY A 229 3.56 11.95 -30.07
C GLY A 229 3.33 13.41 -30.49
N LEU A 230 2.82 14.25 -29.59
CA LEU A 230 2.61 15.68 -29.88
C LEU A 230 3.77 16.56 -29.42
N TYR A 231 4.75 16.03 -28.71
CA TYR A 231 5.97 16.78 -28.38
C TYR A 231 6.76 17.02 -29.67
N PRO A 232 7.19 18.27 -29.96
CA PRO A 232 7.87 18.56 -31.20
C PRO A 232 9.21 17.80 -31.29
N SER A 233 9.35 16.97 -32.34
CA SER A 233 10.62 16.28 -32.60
C SER A 233 11.71 17.29 -32.96
N GLY A 234 12.89 17.13 -32.36
CA GLY A 234 14.01 18.08 -32.51
C GLY A 234 13.98 19.23 -31.48
N ASN A 235 13.00 19.25 -30.58
CA ASN A 235 12.95 20.24 -29.52
C ASN A 235 14.05 19.97 -28.47
N LYS A 236 14.52 21.05 -27.81
CA LYS A 236 15.61 20.97 -26.84
C LYS A 236 15.10 21.19 -25.42
N VAL A 237 15.42 20.25 -24.52
CA VAL A 237 15.18 20.41 -23.07
C VAL A 237 16.19 21.39 -22.44
N THR A 238 15.94 21.83 -21.21
CA THR A 238 16.86 22.69 -20.49
C THR A 238 18.26 22.06 -20.34
N GLU A 239 19.32 22.86 -20.39
CA GLU A 239 20.68 22.35 -20.22
C GLU A 239 20.98 21.95 -18.77
N THR A 240 20.46 22.71 -17.82
CA THR A 240 20.66 22.47 -16.40
C THR A 240 19.32 22.23 -15.75
N PRO A 241 18.96 20.96 -15.41
CA PRO A 241 17.70 20.67 -14.76
C PRO A 241 17.66 21.23 -13.33
N GLU A 242 16.56 21.88 -13.00
CA GLU A 242 16.25 22.30 -11.63
C GLU A 242 15.76 21.08 -10.82
N ILE A 243 16.27 20.93 -9.61
CA ILE A 243 15.77 19.93 -8.67
C ILE A 243 14.37 20.33 -8.22
N LEU A 244 13.35 19.57 -8.61
CA LEU A 244 11.95 19.87 -8.27
C LEU A 244 11.69 19.71 -6.77
N PHE A 245 12.20 18.62 -6.19
CA PHE A 245 12.09 18.30 -4.77
C PHE A 245 13.40 17.73 -4.27
N ALA A 246 14.01 18.42 -3.30
CA ALA A 246 15.16 17.89 -2.58
C ALA A 246 14.73 16.77 -1.62
N ARG A 247 15.60 15.78 -1.42
CA ARG A 247 15.38 14.78 -0.40
C ARG A 247 15.53 15.40 0.99
N LEU A 248 14.56 15.14 1.85
CA LEU A 248 14.49 15.68 3.21
C LEU A 248 15.05 14.69 4.22
N ASP A 249 15.83 15.17 5.19
CA ASP A 249 16.22 14.40 6.37
C ASP A 249 15.16 14.57 7.47
N VAL A 250 14.62 13.45 7.96
CA VAL A 250 13.56 13.45 8.98
C VAL A 250 14.04 14.15 10.26
N LYS A 251 15.31 13.95 10.67
CA LYS A 251 15.83 14.53 11.91
C LYS A 251 15.98 16.04 11.81
N GLU A 252 16.44 16.53 10.65
CA GLU A 252 16.55 17.97 10.40
C GLU A 252 15.16 18.63 10.40
N VAL A 253 14.18 18.03 9.71
CA VAL A 253 12.81 18.54 9.70
C VAL A 253 12.21 18.54 11.10
N MET A 254 12.38 17.46 11.88
CA MET A 254 11.86 17.40 13.25
C MET A 254 12.54 18.42 14.18
N ALA A 255 13.81 18.73 13.95
CA ALA A 255 14.51 19.79 14.69
C ALA A 255 13.93 21.19 14.35
N GLU A 256 13.54 21.43 13.08
CA GLU A 256 12.87 22.67 12.70
C GLU A 256 11.44 22.73 13.28
N VAL A 257 10.69 21.64 13.24
CA VAL A 257 9.34 21.53 13.83
C VAL A 257 9.37 21.85 15.33
N ALA A 258 10.35 21.33 16.06
CA ALA A 258 10.49 21.55 17.51
C ALA A 258 10.64 23.03 17.90
N LYS A 259 11.04 23.92 16.97
CA LYS A 259 11.18 25.35 17.23
C LYS A 259 9.84 26.08 17.35
N PHE A 260 8.79 25.59 16.72
CA PHE A 260 7.47 26.26 16.70
C PHE A 260 6.31 25.35 17.16
N ALA A 261 6.49 24.06 17.11
CA ALA A 261 5.59 23.05 17.65
C ALA A 261 6.36 22.21 18.69
N PRO A 262 6.65 22.76 19.89
CA PRO A 262 7.34 22.00 20.90
C PRO A 262 6.54 20.74 21.23
N PRO A 263 7.21 19.62 21.56
CA PRO A 263 6.54 18.40 21.90
C PRO A 263 5.54 18.66 23.02
N VAL A 264 4.31 18.21 22.83
CA VAL A 264 3.25 18.31 23.83
C VAL A 264 3.78 17.59 25.08
N GLU A 265 3.80 18.29 26.23
CA GLU A 265 4.12 17.64 27.49
C GLU A 265 3.13 16.48 27.68
N GLU A 266 3.64 15.26 27.63
CA GLU A 266 2.82 14.07 27.86
C GLU A 266 2.14 14.19 29.20
N THR A 267 0.82 14.09 29.20
CA THR A 267 0.04 14.07 30.44
C THR A 267 0.50 12.87 31.31
N ILE A 268 0.33 12.97 32.62
CA ILE A 268 0.63 11.88 33.56
C ILE A 268 -0.08 10.57 33.12
N TYR A 269 -1.26 10.70 32.54
CA TYR A 269 -2.03 9.57 32.00
C TYR A 269 -1.38 8.94 30.77
N GLU A 270 -0.88 9.74 29.85
CA GLU A 270 -0.19 9.24 28.63
C GLU A 270 1.15 8.60 28.94
N LYS A 271 1.90 9.20 29.90
CA LYS A 271 3.14 8.59 30.42
C LYS A 271 2.86 7.24 31.08
N ALA A 272 1.77 7.15 31.86
CA ALA A 272 1.36 5.91 32.49
C ALA A 272 0.89 4.86 31.47
N LYS A 273 0.19 5.26 30.42
CA LYS A 273 -0.27 4.40 29.32
C LYS A 273 0.93 3.86 28.52
N LYS A 274 1.86 4.73 28.10
CA LYS A 274 3.09 4.30 27.40
C LYS A 274 3.94 3.37 28.25
N GLN A 275 4.12 3.66 29.54
CA GLN A 275 4.86 2.78 30.45
C GLN A 275 4.18 1.41 30.62
N LYS A 276 2.85 1.35 30.54
CA LYS A 276 2.10 0.10 30.56
C LYS A 276 2.28 -0.68 29.28
N GLU A 277 2.15 -0.02 28.12
CA GLU A 277 2.37 -0.62 26.80
C GLU A 277 3.83 -1.07 26.59
N GLU A 278 4.81 -0.29 27.08
CA GLU A 278 6.23 -0.68 27.05
C GLU A 278 6.53 -1.88 27.97
N LYS A 279 5.88 -1.97 29.13
CA LYS A 279 5.99 -3.13 30.02
C LYS A 279 5.36 -4.38 29.39
N GLU A 280 4.15 -4.27 28.85
CA GLU A 280 3.47 -5.36 28.15
C GLU A 280 4.30 -5.84 26.95
N ASN A 281 4.83 -4.93 26.13
CA ASN A 281 5.69 -5.24 24.99
C ASN A 281 7.06 -5.83 25.41
N SER A 282 7.59 -5.42 26.56
CA SER A 282 8.83 -5.97 27.12
C SER A 282 8.63 -7.37 27.72
N GLU A 283 7.45 -7.62 28.30
CA GLU A 283 7.07 -8.94 28.80
C GLU A 283 6.77 -9.92 27.65
N GLU A 284 6.08 -9.45 26.59
CA GLU A 284 5.90 -10.24 25.37
C GLU A 284 7.22 -10.60 24.69
N LYS A 285 8.13 -9.62 24.55
CA LYS A 285 9.47 -9.89 24.00
C LYS A 285 10.31 -10.85 24.88
N LYS A 286 10.14 -10.78 26.20
CA LYS A 286 10.79 -11.75 27.11
C LYS A 286 10.18 -13.14 26.97
N LYS A 287 8.85 -13.24 26.88
CA LYS A 287 8.15 -14.51 26.63
C LYS A 287 8.54 -15.11 25.28
N MET A 288 8.60 -14.28 24.23
CA MET A 288 9.03 -14.72 22.91
C MET A 288 10.48 -15.24 22.90
N LYS A 289 11.42 -14.52 23.54
CA LYS A 289 12.82 -15.01 23.67
C LYS A 289 12.93 -16.28 24.48
N GLN A 290 12.10 -16.45 25.52
CA GLN A 290 12.08 -17.70 26.29
C GLN A 290 11.46 -18.85 25.50
N ALA A 291 10.43 -18.58 24.69
CA ALA A 291 9.85 -19.55 23.78
C ALA A 291 10.84 -19.96 22.67
N GLU A 292 11.56 -19.00 22.07
CA GLU A 292 12.63 -19.28 21.10
C GLU A 292 13.75 -20.15 21.69
N ALA A 293 14.16 -19.88 22.93
CA ALA A 293 15.19 -20.68 23.60
C ALA A 293 14.70 -22.10 23.90
N LYS A 294 13.44 -22.30 24.26
CA LYS A 294 12.85 -23.63 24.51
C LYS A 294 12.63 -24.40 23.18
N VAL A 295 12.18 -23.70 22.11
CA VAL A 295 12.08 -24.30 20.76
C VAL A 295 13.47 -24.71 20.26
N ALA A 296 14.50 -23.91 20.48
CA ALA A 296 15.87 -24.26 20.15
C ALA A 296 16.37 -25.50 20.94
N ALA A 297 15.96 -25.63 22.20
CA ALA A 297 16.27 -26.81 23.02
C ALA A 297 15.53 -28.07 22.49
N LEU A 298 14.27 -27.96 22.11
CA LEU A 298 13.49 -29.06 21.51
C LEU A 298 14.06 -29.48 20.14
N ASN A 299 14.54 -28.54 19.35
CA ASN A 299 15.20 -28.82 18.07
C ASN A 299 16.55 -29.53 18.20
N ASN A 300 17.15 -29.55 19.39
CA ASN A 300 18.35 -30.31 19.70
C ASN A 300 18.06 -31.63 20.43
N ASP A 301 16.80 -32.00 20.64
CA ASP A 301 16.43 -33.26 21.29
C ASP A 301 16.62 -34.41 20.27
N PRO A 302 17.47 -35.42 20.58
CA PRO A 302 17.68 -36.55 19.70
C PRO A 302 16.42 -37.34 19.33
N SER A 303 15.37 -37.30 20.16
CA SER A 303 14.08 -37.96 19.88
C SER A 303 13.26 -37.26 18.79
N VAL A 304 13.49 -35.95 18.61
CA VAL A 304 12.85 -35.14 17.54
C VAL A 304 13.67 -35.20 16.24
N LEU A 305 15.00 -35.20 16.35
CA LEU A 305 15.95 -35.20 15.22
C LEU A 305 16.12 -36.57 14.56
N ASN A 306 15.84 -37.67 15.27
CA ASN A 306 16.05 -39.05 14.77
C ASN A 306 14.83 -39.64 14.05
N LYS A 307 13.88 -38.84 13.54
CA LYS A 307 12.85 -39.37 12.64
C LYS A 307 13.51 -39.75 11.30
N GLN A 308 13.12 -40.93 10.80
CA GLN A 308 13.59 -41.41 9.49
C GLN A 308 13.21 -40.40 8.41
N GLN A 309 14.15 -40.09 7.51
CA GLN A 309 13.87 -39.26 6.34
C GLN A 309 12.83 -39.98 5.46
N ILE A 310 11.87 -39.22 4.99
CA ILE A 310 10.87 -39.69 4.01
C ILE A 310 11.20 -39.20 2.61
N THR A 311 10.82 -39.98 1.60
CA THR A 311 10.94 -39.58 0.20
C THR A 311 9.80 -38.68 -0.22
N ILE A 312 9.91 -38.03 -1.38
CA ILE A 312 8.84 -37.20 -1.93
C ILE A 312 7.59 -38.06 -2.22
N GLU A 313 7.76 -39.29 -2.67
CA GLU A 313 6.68 -40.23 -2.95
C GLU A 313 5.95 -40.68 -1.66
N GLU A 314 6.64 -40.66 -0.52
CA GLU A 314 6.01 -40.91 0.79
C GLU A 314 5.20 -39.70 1.26
N PHE A 315 5.70 -38.49 1.02
CA PHE A 315 4.97 -37.25 1.31
C PHE A 315 3.73 -37.10 0.42
N GLU A 316 3.82 -37.40 -0.88
CA GLU A 316 2.71 -37.36 -1.84
C GLU A 316 1.55 -38.29 -1.50
N LYS A 317 1.78 -39.30 -0.65
CA LYS A 317 0.69 -40.15 -0.14
C LYS A 317 -0.24 -39.43 0.86
N MET A 318 0.21 -38.30 1.42
CA MET A 318 -0.61 -37.48 2.31
C MET A 318 -1.43 -36.47 1.50
N GLN A 319 -2.74 -36.46 1.72
CA GLN A 319 -3.61 -35.47 1.09
C GLN A 319 -3.90 -34.33 2.09
N LEU A 320 -3.26 -33.20 1.85
CA LEU A 320 -3.44 -31.99 2.64
C LEU A 320 -4.42 -31.05 1.93
N MET A 321 -5.42 -30.56 2.66
CA MET A 321 -6.43 -29.65 2.11
C MET A 321 -6.77 -28.53 3.09
N ILE A 322 -7.24 -27.41 2.55
CA ILE A 322 -7.85 -26.34 3.33
C ILE A 322 -9.34 -26.65 3.52
N GLY A 323 -9.79 -26.60 4.76
CA GLY A 323 -11.21 -26.76 5.12
C GLY A 323 -11.71 -25.58 5.94
N GLU A 324 -13.02 -25.37 5.95
CA GLU A 324 -13.71 -24.40 6.80
C GLU A 324 -14.51 -25.15 7.87
N ILE A 325 -14.32 -24.78 9.13
CA ILE A 325 -15.06 -25.37 10.25
C ILE A 325 -16.46 -24.76 10.26
N ILE A 326 -17.47 -25.57 9.95
CA ILE A 326 -18.87 -25.13 9.89
C ILE A 326 -19.65 -25.40 11.17
N ALA A 327 -19.17 -26.32 12.00
CA ALA A 327 -19.71 -26.60 13.35
C ALA A 327 -18.61 -27.20 14.22
N CYS A 328 -18.67 -26.95 15.52
CA CYS A 328 -17.74 -27.50 16.51
C CYS A 328 -18.48 -27.74 17.82
N GLU A 329 -18.20 -28.85 18.49
CA GLU A 329 -18.77 -29.20 19.79
C GLU A 329 -17.76 -29.92 20.69
N GLU A 330 -17.99 -29.89 21.98
CA GLU A 330 -17.18 -30.64 22.93
C GLU A 330 -17.47 -32.13 22.87
N VAL A 331 -16.42 -32.95 22.90
CA VAL A 331 -16.58 -34.40 23.00
C VAL A 331 -16.96 -34.78 24.44
N GLN A 332 -18.14 -35.44 24.63
CA GLN A 332 -18.57 -35.90 25.92
C GLN A 332 -17.52 -36.84 26.53
N ASN A 333 -17.29 -36.70 27.83
CA ASN A 333 -16.29 -37.47 28.58
C ASN A 333 -14.83 -37.22 28.20
N SER A 334 -14.53 -36.15 27.47
CA SER A 334 -13.15 -35.74 27.21
C SER A 334 -12.86 -34.31 27.67
N ARG A 335 -11.71 -34.13 28.39
CA ARG A 335 -11.23 -32.82 28.82
C ARG A 335 -10.41 -32.10 27.76
N LYS A 336 -10.04 -32.80 26.68
CA LYS A 336 -9.05 -32.27 25.69
C LYS A 336 -9.59 -32.23 24.27
N LEU A 337 -10.72 -32.88 23.97
CA LEU A 337 -11.16 -33.09 22.60
C LEU A 337 -12.32 -32.16 22.22
N LEU A 338 -12.20 -31.60 21.02
CA LEU A 338 -13.27 -30.96 20.27
C LEU A 338 -13.60 -31.80 19.01
N CYS A 339 -14.87 -31.87 18.65
CA CYS A 339 -15.37 -32.50 17.44
C CYS A 339 -15.79 -31.38 16.46
N SER A 340 -15.11 -31.28 15.34
CA SER A 340 -15.37 -30.26 14.32
C SER A 340 -15.94 -30.88 13.05
N GLN A 341 -16.95 -30.26 12.46
CA GLN A 341 -17.41 -30.53 11.11
C GLN A 341 -16.67 -29.60 10.15
N VAL A 342 -15.82 -30.14 9.31
CA VAL A 342 -14.95 -29.38 8.43
C VAL A 342 -15.35 -29.58 6.98
N LYS A 343 -15.68 -28.49 6.30
CA LYS A 343 -16.14 -28.47 4.91
C LYS A 343 -14.96 -28.26 3.95
N PHE A 344 -14.77 -29.22 3.05
CA PHE A 344 -13.74 -29.24 2.00
C PHE A 344 -14.36 -29.11 0.60
N GLY A 345 -15.08 -28.00 0.32
CA GLY A 345 -15.84 -27.81 -0.92
C GLY A 345 -17.35 -28.01 -0.72
N GLU A 346 -18.13 -27.99 -1.83
CA GLU A 346 -19.59 -27.90 -1.74
C GLU A 346 -20.24 -29.14 -1.06
N ASN A 347 -19.77 -30.36 -1.37
CA ASN A 347 -20.39 -31.61 -0.94
C ASN A 347 -19.46 -32.51 -0.10
N ASN A 348 -18.35 -32.01 0.39
CA ASN A 348 -17.38 -32.78 1.16
C ASN A 348 -17.22 -32.21 2.57
N VAL A 349 -17.90 -32.82 3.53
CA VAL A 349 -17.77 -32.47 4.96
C VAL A 349 -17.23 -33.68 5.67
N LYS A 350 -16.19 -33.48 6.50
CA LYS A 350 -15.59 -34.52 7.33
C LYS A 350 -15.69 -34.18 8.81
N GLN A 351 -15.95 -35.15 9.61
CA GLN A 351 -15.87 -35.04 11.06
C GLN A 351 -14.44 -35.26 11.52
N ILE A 352 -13.88 -34.28 12.20
CA ILE A 352 -12.50 -34.36 12.71
C ILE A 352 -12.48 -34.07 14.20
N VAL A 353 -11.92 -35.01 14.96
CA VAL A 353 -11.76 -34.88 16.40
C VAL A 353 -10.34 -34.49 16.70
N SER A 354 -10.14 -33.40 17.48
CA SER A 354 -8.82 -32.78 17.71
C SER A 354 -8.62 -32.47 19.19
N GLY A 355 -7.41 -32.64 19.69
CA GLY A 355 -7.00 -32.42 21.09
C GLY A 355 -6.73 -30.97 21.44
N ILE A 356 -7.57 -30.02 21.04
CA ILE A 356 -7.30 -28.57 21.08
C ILE A 356 -8.22 -27.80 22.04
N LYS A 357 -9.04 -28.48 22.85
CA LYS A 357 -9.98 -27.85 23.80
C LYS A 357 -9.29 -26.96 24.84
N GLY A 358 -8.00 -27.17 25.12
CA GLY A 358 -7.22 -26.30 26.01
C GLY A 358 -6.80 -24.96 25.41
N SER A 359 -6.81 -24.86 24.06
CA SER A 359 -6.37 -23.70 23.32
C SER A 359 -7.51 -22.97 22.56
N TYR A 360 -8.65 -23.63 22.35
CA TYR A 360 -9.81 -23.08 21.62
C TYR A 360 -11.13 -23.52 22.25
N SER A 361 -12.11 -22.59 22.25
CA SER A 361 -13.52 -22.94 22.54
C SER A 361 -14.25 -23.39 21.26
N PRO A 362 -15.37 -24.13 21.36
CA PRO A 362 -16.17 -24.51 20.21
C PRO A 362 -16.64 -23.32 19.35
N GLU A 363 -17.01 -22.22 20.01
CA GLU A 363 -17.48 -21.00 19.35
C GLU A 363 -16.37 -20.31 18.55
N GLU A 364 -15.15 -20.32 19.08
CA GLU A 364 -13.98 -19.76 18.39
C GLU A 364 -13.54 -20.57 17.17
N MET A 365 -13.91 -21.86 17.13
CA MET A 365 -13.56 -22.75 16.02
C MET A 365 -14.43 -22.54 14.78
N VAL A 366 -15.69 -22.20 14.95
CA VAL A 366 -16.62 -22.03 13.82
C VAL A 366 -16.21 -20.84 12.94
N GLY A 367 -16.19 -21.07 11.63
CA GLY A 367 -15.76 -20.08 10.63
C GLY A 367 -14.25 -20.03 10.38
N LYS A 368 -13.43 -20.70 11.19
CA LYS A 368 -11.98 -20.75 10.95
C LYS A 368 -11.65 -21.63 9.75
N ARG A 369 -10.67 -21.19 8.97
CA ARG A 369 -10.02 -22.00 7.94
C ARG A 369 -8.82 -22.70 8.50
N VAL A 370 -8.70 -23.97 8.17
CA VAL A 370 -7.71 -24.87 8.76
C VAL A 370 -7.08 -25.75 7.69
N VAL A 371 -5.83 -26.12 7.94
CA VAL A 371 -5.13 -27.15 7.16
C VAL A 371 -5.40 -28.50 7.81
N ALA A 372 -5.83 -29.48 7.01
CA ALA A 372 -6.10 -30.82 7.50
C ALA A 372 -5.56 -31.92 6.57
N ILE A 373 -5.15 -33.05 7.14
CA ILE A 373 -4.93 -34.31 6.42
C ILE A 373 -6.27 -35.02 6.29
N VAL A 374 -6.69 -35.25 5.04
CA VAL A 374 -8.07 -35.72 4.74
C VAL A 374 -8.15 -37.18 4.29
N ASN A 375 -7.02 -37.83 4.07
CA ASN A 375 -6.94 -39.24 3.63
C ASN A 375 -6.44 -40.21 4.69
N LEU A 376 -6.53 -39.85 5.96
CA LEU A 376 -6.26 -40.76 7.06
C LEU A 376 -7.38 -41.80 7.19
N LYS A 377 -7.01 -43.02 7.59
CA LYS A 377 -8.02 -44.02 7.95
C LYS A 377 -8.83 -43.51 9.14
N PRO A 378 -10.17 -43.59 9.09
CA PRO A 378 -11.01 -43.18 10.21
C PRO A 378 -10.63 -43.91 11.50
N CYS A 379 -10.53 -43.16 12.60
CA CYS A 379 -10.25 -43.72 13.92
C CYS A 379 -11.25 -43.20 14.95
N LYS A 380 -11.45 -43.95 16.04
CA LYS A 380 -12.34 -43.56 17.16
C LYS A 380 -11.51 -42.92 18.27
N LEU A 381 -11.84 -41.67 18.64
CA LEU A 381 -11.25 -40.92 19.74
C LEU A 381 -12.35 -40.64 20.77
N ALA A 382 -12.21 -41.12 21.98
CA ALA A 382 -13.25 -41.06 23.04
C ALA A 382 -14.66 -41.44 22.55
N GLY A 383 -14.76 -42.46 21.68
CA GLY A 383 -16.02 -42.95 21.15
C GLY A 383 -16.53 -42.24 19.89
N VAL A 384 -15.98 -41.11 19.50
CA VAL A 384 -16.35 -40.33 18.32
C VAL A 384 -15.39 -40.64 17.16
N VAL A 385 -15.92 -40.80 15.95
CA VAL A 385 -15.13 -41.12 14.74
C VAL A 385 -14.47 -39.84 14.22
N SER A 386 -13.13 -39.88 14.01
CA SER A 386 -12.39 -38.85 13.29
C SER A 386 -11.99 -39.35 11.90
N GLU A 387 -12.27 -38.56 10.86
CA GLU A 387 -12.02 -38.89 9.44
C GLU A 387 -10.83 -38.12 8.85
N GLY A 388 -10.05 -37.46 9.69
CA GLY A 388 -8.90 -36.67 9.32
C GLY A 388 -8.18 -36.13 10.55
N MET A 389 -7.22 -35.22 10.32
CA MET A 389 -6.45 -34.58 11.38
C MET A 389 -6.23 -33.12 11.06
N LEU A 390 -6.57 -32.22 11.98
CA LEU A 390 -6.19 -30.79 11.90
C LEU A 390 -4.69 -30.64 12.20
N LEU A 391 -4.02 -29.78 11.45
CA LEU A 391 -2.62 -29.47 11.70
C LEU A 391 -2.52 -28.25 12.61
N CYS A 392 -1.71 -28.38 13.64
CA CYS A 392 -1.42 -27.34 14.62
C CYS A 392 0.09 -27.21 14.81
N ALA A 393 0.54 -25.99 15.07
CA ALA A 393 1.83 -25.74 15.68
C ALA A 393 1.66 -25.71 17.20
N GLU A 394 2.63 -26.23 17.92
CA GLU A 394 2.67 -26.25 19.39
C GLU A 394 3.79 -25.34 19.88
N ASP A 395 3.50 -24.44 20.82
CA ASP A 395 4.51 -23.62 21.47
C ASP A 395 5.21 -24.36 22.63
N ALA A 396 6.19 -23.71 23.23
CA ALA A 396 6.98 -24.30 24.32
C ALA A 396 6.19 -24.50 25.62
N GLU A 397 5.02 -23.91 25.77
CA GLU A 397 4.09 -24.04 26.88
C GLU A 397 3.01 -25.13 26.62
N GLY A 398 2.98 -25.70 25.42
CA GLY A 398 2.00 -26.72 25.03
C GLY A 398 0.69 -26.12 24.50
N ASN A 399 0.66 -24.82 24.18
CA ASN A 399 -0.50 -24.22 23.52
C ASN A 399 -0.47 -24.54 22.03
N LEU A 400 -1.62 -24.87 21.50
CA LEU A 400 -1.77 -25.25 20.10
C LEU A 400 -2.32 -24.08 19.27
N SER A 401 -1.70 -23.83 18.13
CA SER A 401 -2.18 -22.88 17.12
C SER A 401 -2.51 -23.58 15.81
N LEU A 402 -3.72 -23.39 15.31
CA LEU A 402 -4.18 -23.98 14.06
C LEU A 402 -3.37 -23.41 12.88
N LEU A 403 -2.91 -24.29 11.99
CA LEU A 403 -2.31 -23.87 10.74
C LEU A 403 -3.42 -23.38 9.78
N THR A 404 -3.18 -22.23 9.18
CA THR A 404 -4.06 -21.60 8.20
C THR A 404 -3.26 -20.99 7.05
N THR A 405 -3.93 -20.46 6.02
CA THR A 405 -3.29 -19.79 4.91
C THR A 405 -3.37 -18.26 5.07
N GLU A 406 -2.30 -17.55 4.72
CA GLU A 406 -2.23 -16.09 4.71
C GLU A 406 -3.29 -15.48 3.78
N LYS A 407 -3.48 -16.10 2.59
CA LYS A 407 -4.48 -15.67 1.62
C LYS A 407 -5.78 -16.41 1.82
N ASN A 408 -6.90 -15.74 1.53
CA ASN A 408 -8.24 -16.31 1.65
C ASN A 408 -8.54 -17.29 0.50
N LEU A 409 -8.07 -18.55 0.62
CA LEU A 409 -8.31 -19.60 -0.36
C LEU A 409 -9.61 -20.34 -0.07
N PRO A 410 -10.37 -20.81 -1.08
CA PRO A 410 -11.60 -21.54 -0.87
C PRO A 410 -11.36 -22.90 -0.20
N GLY A 411 -12.34 -23.37 0.58
CA GLY A 411 -12.34 -24.73 1.12
C GLY A 411 -12.28 -25.76 -0.01
N GLY A 412 -11.44 -26.80 0.16
CA GLY A 412 -11.16 -27.78 -0.88
C GLY A 412 -9.88 -27.54 -1.67
N SER A 413 -9.19 -26.40 -1.45
CA SER A 413 -7.88 -26.16 -2.06
C SER A 413 -6.85 -27.16 -1.56
N PHE A 414 -6.06 -27.74 -2.48
CA PHE A 414 -4.98 -28.65 -2.17
C PHE A 414 -3.73 -27.90 -1.70
N ILE A 415 -2.96 -28.57 -0.84
CA ILE A 415 -1.64 -28.12 -0.42
C ILE A 415 -0.63 -29.10 -1.04
N SER A 416 0.29 -28.55 -1.82
CA SER A 416 1.35 -29.28 -2.53
C SER A 416 2.72 -28.81 -2.05
#